data_c08f523dbcd2bd7c170176a5500db1d1
#
_entry.id   c08f523dbcd2bd7c170176a5500db1d1
#
_cell.length_a   1.000
_cell.length_b   1.000
_cell.length_c   1.000
_cell.angle_alpha   90.00
_cell.angle_beta   90.00
_cell.angle_gamma   90.00
#
_symmetry.space_group_name_H-M   'P 1'
#
loop_
_entity.id
_entity.type
_entity.pdbx_description
1 polymer ?
#
loop_
_entity_poly.entity_id
_entity_poly.type
_entity_poly.pdbx_seq_one_letter_code
_entity_poly.pdbx_strand_id
1 'polypeptide(L)'
;MNTLILSCNTGQGHNSCAAAIKEYFDCLGQPCAVEDALAFVSADLSAFISWGHSTVYRRLPWLFRLGYRYTERHPAVFRAHSPVYKLLTQGAGKLYSYLRDHSIDAVICAHPFAALMMTELFKQHPGCVASANLATDYVCHPGVHDTALDLYFIPDAALAPGFESPGIRPEQIVPSGLPVRQMFYTARPMAAARRLMGVPEEGKHLVLMCGSMGCGPMKRLARQLARRMGPETTLTIVCGTNRRLYRRLTRRYRDDRRVRVLGYVEDMSALMDSANLCLTKPGGISTTEAAVKSLPMVLINAVSGCERYNLSYFTALGGAKTDTGVKALAQTALRLLSSPRELTQMRGCLSPVGERNAAEIIYTQMKKLVEQRENEDPASCC
;
A
#
# COMPACT_ATOMS: atom_id res chain seq x y z
N MET A 1 -12.02 -22.32 5.02
CA MET A 1 -11.39 -21.75 3.80
C MET A 1 -9.90 -21.60 4.05
N ASN A 2 -9.07 -22.37 3.35
CA ASN A 2 -7.62 -22.29 3.40
C ASN A 2 -7.13 -21.35 2.28
N THR A 3 -6.45 -20.28 2.62
CA THR A 3 -6.17 -19.18 1.68
C THR A 3 -4.68 -19.00 1.44
N LEU A 4 -4.31 -18.83 0.18
CA LEU A 4 -2.97 -18.42 -0.23
C LEU A 4 -2.99 -16.97 -0.73
N ILE A 5 -2.13 -16.13 -0.17
CA ILE A 5 -1.89 -14.79 -0.69
C ILE A 5 -0.59 -14.82 -1.51
N LEU A 6 -0.69 -14.50 -2.78
CA LEU A 6 0.46 -14.39 -3.67
C LEU A 6 0.91 -12.94 -3.79
N SER A 7 2.09 -12.64 -3.23
CA SER A 7 2.75 -11.34 -3.35
C SER A 7 3.96 -11.43 -4.27
N CYS A 8 4.66 -10.32 -4.44
CA CYS A 8 6.00 -10.28 -5.04
C CYS A 8 6.90 -9.34 -4.24
N ASN A 9 8.14 -9.72 -4.05
CA ASN A 9 9.11 -8.93 -3.28
C ASN A 9 9.63 -7.69 -4.05
N THR A 10 8.79 -7.07 -4.89
CA THR A 10 9.12 -5.89 -5.70
C THR A 10 8.86 -4.57 -5.00
N GLY A 11 8.35 -4.59 -3.76
CA GLY A 11 8.08 -3.39 -2.97
C GLY A 11 7.37 -3.71 -1.66
N GLN A 12 7.45 -2.77 -0.70
CA GLN A 12 6.83 -2.98 0.61
C GLN A 12 5.29 -2.88 0.57
N GLY A 13 4.72 -2.19 -0.43
CA GLY A 13 3.26 -1.99 -0.52
C GLY A 13 2.50 -3.31 -0.64
N HIS A 14 2.84 -4.14 -1.62
CA HIS A 14 2.22 -5.44 -1.85
C HIS A 14 2.33 -6.36 -0.64
N ASN A 15 3.53 -6.46 -0.05
CA ASN A 15 3.75 -7.28 1.14
C ASN A 15 3.01 -6.73 2.37
N SER A 16 2.85 -5.41 2.49
CA SER A 16 2.08 -4.80 3.59
C SER A 16 0.58 -5.11 3.48
N CYS A 17 0.01 -5.06 2.26
CA CYS A 17 -1.36 -5.49 2.02
C CYS A 17 -1.55 -6.98 2.35
N ALA A 18 -0.64 -7.84 1.85
CA ALA A 18 -0.67 -9.28 2.13
C ALA A 18 -0.61 -9.57 3.64
N ALA A 19 0.30 -8.89 4.36
CA ALA A 19 0.42 -9.04 5.80
C ALA A 19 -0.81 -8.55 6.57
N ALA A 20 -1.48 -7.48 6.10
CA ALA A 20 -2.69 -6.97 6.72
C ALA A 20 -3.88 -7.94 6.56
N ILE A 21 -4.02 -8.56 5.39
CA ILE A 21 -5.03 -9.59 5.15
C ILE A 21 -4.73 -10.81 6.02
N LYS A 22 -3.48 -11.29 6.00
CA LYS A 22 -3.08 -12.44 6.83
C LYS A 22 -3.37 -12.21 8.30
N GLU A 23 -3.02 -11.01 8.84
CA GLU A 23 -3.30 -10.64 10.23
C GLU A 23 -4.80 -10.76 10.57
N TYR A 24 -5.68 -10.36 9.65
CA TYR A 24 -7.12 -10.48 9.84
C TYR A 24 -7.59 -11.95 9.82
N PHE A 25 -7.09 -12.75 8.87
CA PHE A 25 -7.41 -14.18 8.77
C PHE A 25 -6.92 -14.94 10.02
N ASP A 26 -5.70 -14.64 10.48
CA ASP A 26 -5.15 -15.23 11.71
C ASP A 26 -6.02 -14.89 12.95
N CYS A 27 -6.53 -13.65 13.06
CA CYS A 27 -7.45 -13.26 14.13
C CYS A 27 -8.76 -14.05 14.12
N LEU A 28 -9.19 -14.54 12.95
CA LEU A 28 -10.38 -15.40 12.80
C LEU A 28 -10.06 -16.90 12.93
N GLY A 29 -8.81 -17.26 13.17
CA GLY A 29 -8.37 -18.66 13.20
C GLY A 29 -8.45 -19.36 11.84
N GLN A 30 -8.41 -18.59 10.73
CA GLN A 30 -8.49 -19.13 9.38
C GLN A 30 -7.08 -19.35 8.80
N PRO A 31 -6.79 -20.55 8.24
CA PRO A 31 -5.50 -20.81 7.60
C PRO A 31 -5.23 -19.82 6.47
N CYS A 32 -4.07 -19.14 6.53
CA CYS A 32 -3.65 -18.19 5.52
C CYS A 32 -2.14 -18.17 5.37
N ALA A 33 -1.63 -18.53 4.20
CA ALA A 33 -0.23 -18.47 3.84
C ALA A 33 0.07 -17.26 2.93
N VAL A 34 1.30 -16.77 2.98
CA VAL A 34 1.78 -15.70 2.07
C VAL A 34 3.03 -16.20 1.38
N GLU A 35 3.00 -16.25 0.05
CA GLU A 35 4.11 -16.71 -0.78
C GLU A 35 4.49 -15.70 -1.85
N ASP A 36 5.74 -15.78 -2.30
CA ASP A 36 6.24 -14.98 -3.42
C ASP A 36 5.92 -15.69 -4.75
N ALA A 37 5.05 -15.09 -5.56
CA ALA A 37 4.66 -15.65 -6.86
C ALA A 37 5.87 -15.93 -7.78
N LEU A 38 6.90 -15.07 -7.76
CA LEU A 38 8.10 -15.26 -8.58
C LEU A 38 8.98 -16.43 -8.11
N ALA A 39 8.85 -16.87 -6.85
CA ALA A 39 9.56 -18.04 -6.35
C ALA A 39 9.10 -19.32 -7.04
N PHE A 40 7.84 -19.41 -7.50
CA PHE A 40 7.36 -20.53 -8.30
C PHE A 40 8.00 -20.59 -9.69
N VAL A 41 8.47 -19.47 -10.23
CA VAL A 41 9.29 -19.46 -11.46
C VAL A 41 10.69 -19.93 -11.10
N SER A 42 11.41 -19.15 -10.27
CA SER A 42 12.75 -19.44 -9.76
C SER A 42 13.05 -18.55 -8.56
N ALA A 43 13.69 -19.11 -7.53
CA ALA A 43 14.16 -18.35 -6.36
C ALA A 43 15.16 -17.26 -6.78
N ASP A 44 16.07 -17.57 -7.73
CA ASP A 44 17.05 -16.62 -8.24
C ASP A 44 16.40 -15.46 -9.01
N LEU A 45 15.35 -15.76 -9.81
CA LEU A 45 14.59 -14.73 -10.53
C LEU A 45 13.89 -13.79 -9.55
N SER A 46 13.24 -14.34 -8.52
CA SER A 46 12.62 -13.54 -7.45
C SER A 46 13.64 -12.62 -6.79
N ALA A 47 14.78 -13.16 -6.36
CA ALA A 47 15.86 -12.40 -5.73
C ALA A 47 16.41 -11.30 -6.67
N PHE A 48 16.61 -11.62 -7.95
CA PHE A 48 17.12 -10.67 -8.95
C PHE A 48 16.14 -9.52 -9.22
N ILE A 49 14.86 -9.84 -9.42
CA ILE A 49 13.81 -8.82 -9.66
C ILE A 49 13.64 -7.94 -8.42
N SER A 50 13.61 -8.52 -7.23
CA SER A 50 13.52 -7.80 -5.95
C SER A 50 14.71 -6.84 -5.74
N TRP A 51 15.92 -7.33 -5.95
CA TRP A 51 17.13 -6.51 -5.86
C TRP A 51 17.14 -5.41 -6.92
N GLY A 52 16.81 -5.74 -8.17
CA GLY A 52 16.75 -4.80 -9.29
C GLY A 52 15.74 -3.69 -9.04
N HIS A 53 14.51 -4.03 -8.67
CA HIS A 53 13.45 -3.08 -8.35
C HIS A 53 13.87 -2.13 -7.21
N SER A 54 14.35 -2.67 -6.10
CA SER A 54 14.80 -1.88 -4.94
C SER A 54 15.97 -0.96 -5.29
N THR A 55 16.91 -1.43 -6.10
CA THR A 55 18.09 -0.66 -6.51
C THR A 55 17.71 0.46 -7.47
N VAL A 56 16.91 0.17 -8.50
CA VAL A 56 16.46 1.15 -9.49
C VAL A 56 15.58 2.22 -8.80
N TYR A 57 14.63 1.82 -7.96
CA TYR A 57 13.78 2.76 -7.22
C TYR A 57 14.59 3.71 -6.32
N ARG A 58 15.64 3.20 -5.64
CA ARG A 58 16.46 4.01 -4.72
C ARG A 58 17.49 4.88 -5.41
N ARG A 59 18.17 4.35 -6.45
CA ARG A 59 19.36 4.99 -7.04
C ARG A 59 19.07 5.66 -8.38
N LEU A 60 18.08 5.16 -9.12
CA LEU A 60 17.74 5.60 -10.49
C LEU A 60 16.23 5.85 -10.64
N PRO A 61 15.61 6.72 -9.81
CA PRO A 61 14.15 6.94 -9.83
C PRO A 61 13.62 7.44 -11.17
N TRP A 62 14.47 8.08 -11.99
CA TRP A 62 14.13 8.50 -13.35
C TRP A 62 13.96 7.28 -14.29
N LEU A 63 14.81 6.25 -14.13
CA LEU A 63 14.72 5.02 -14.93
C LEU A 63 13.46 4.22 -14.54
N PHE A 64 13.15 4.14 -13.25
CA PHE A 64 11.90 3.55 -12.77
C PHE A 64 10.68 4.25 -13.39
N ARG A 65 10.69 5.58 -13.43
CA ARG A 65 9.64 6.39 -14.07
C ARG A 65 9.49 6.10 -15.55
N LEU A 66 10.62 5.97 -16.26
CA LEU A 66 10.61 5.66 -17.68
C LEU A 66 10.05 4.27 -17.96
N GLY A 67 10.49 3.25 -17.18
CA GLY A 67 9.99 1.89 -17.29
C GLY A 67 8.50 1.81 -17.02
N TYR A 68 8.00 2.42 -15.94
CA TYR A 68 6.58 2.43 -15.63
C TYR A 68 5.74 3.11 -16.71
N ARG A 69 6.17 4.28 -17.21
CA ARG A 69 5.51 4.95 -18.34
C ARG A 69 5.53 4.12 -19.62
N TYR A 70 6.60 3.36 -19.85
CA TYR A 70 6.67 2.47 -20.99
C TYR A 70 5.61 1.38 -20.89
N THR A 71 5.48 0.72 -19.75
CA THR A 71 4.45 -0.32 -19.54
C THR A 71 3.02 0.23 -19.59
N GLU A 72 2.78 1.45 -19.08
CA GLU A 72 1.48 2.14 -19.24
C GLU A 72 1.12 2.38 -20.72
N ARG A 73 2.10 2.75 -21.54
CA ARG A 73 1.88 3.06 -22.98
C ARG A 73 1.87 1.83 -23.87
N HIS A 74 2.48 0.75 -23.42
CA HIS A 74 2.62 -0.50 -24.16
C HIS A 74 2.06 -1.69 -23.37
N PRO A 75 0.73 -1.75 -23.13
CA PRO A 75 0.11 -2.83 -22.36
C PRO A 75 0.36 -4.21 -22.98
N ALA A 76 0.62 -4.28 -24.28
CA ALA A 76 0.98 -5.52 -24.98
C ALA A 76 2.18 -6.27 -24.38
N VAL A 77 3.00 -5.62 -23.55
CA VAL A 77 4.11 -6.26 -22.81
C VAL A 77 3.61 -7.37 -21.88
N PHE A 78 2.38 -7.26 -21.36
CA PHE A 78 1.79 -8.23 -20.45
C PHE A 78 0.81 -9.20 -21.13
N ARG A 79 0.60 -9.12 -22.45
CA ARG A 79 -0.30 -10.05 -23.16
C ARG A 79 0.34 -11.42 -23.33
N ALA A 80 -0.50 -12.46 -23.41
CA ALA A 80 -0.15 -13.87 -23.41
C ALA A 80 0.98 -14.31 -24.37
N HIS A 81 1.20 -13.57 -25.45
CA HIS A 81 2.25 -13.92 -26.43
C HIS A 81 3.58 -13.21 -26.17
N SER A 82 3.65 -12.29 -25.21
CA SER A 82 4.89 -11.56 -24.95
C SER A 82 5.94 -12.41 -24.25
N PRO A 83 7.24 -12.17 -24.47
CA PRO A 83 8.30 -12.84 -23.72
C PRO A 83 8.23 -12.58 -22.20
N VAL A 84 7.78 -11.39 -21.81
CA VAL A 84 7.61 -11.00 -20.39
C VAL A 84 6.51 -11.83 -19.75
N TYR A 85 5.34 -11.94 -20.40
CA TYR A 85 4.26 -12.79 -19.91
C TYR A 85 4.72 -14.24 -19.73
N LYS A 86 5.34 -14.83 -20.78
CA LYS A 86 5.83 -16.20 -20.73
C LYS A 86 6.80 -16.44 -19.59
N LEU A 87 7.74 -15.50 -19.37
CA LEU A 87 8.69 -15.58 -18.25
C LEU A 87 7.97 -15.56 -16.90
N LEU A 88 7.04 -14.61 -16.70
CA LEU A 88 6.34 -14.43 -15.42
C LEU A 88 5.40 -15.59 -15.08
N THR A 89 4.90 -16.30 -16.10
CA THR A 89 3.90 -17.37 -15.93
C THR A 89 4.48 -18.78 -15.96
N GLN A 90 5.80 -18.95 -16.18
CA GLN A 90 6.46 -20.26 -16.18
C GLN A 90 6.25 -21.08 -14.90
N GLY A 91 5.96 -20.40 -13.78
CA GLY A 91 5.70 -21.03 -12.49
C GLY A 91 4.28 -21.63 -12.33
N ALA A 92 3.37 -21.47 -13.30
CA ALA A 92 1.97 -21.86 -13.17
C ALA A 92 1.77 -23.34 -12.81
N GLY A 93 2.53 -24.25 -13.44
CA GLY A 93 2.45 -25.68 -13.12
C GLY A 93 2.92 -26.03 -11.70
N LYS A 94 4.01 -25.39 -11.22
CA LYS A 94 4.47 -25.57 -9.83
C LYS A 94 3.47 -24.99 -8.84
N LEU A 95 2.87 -23.85 -9.17
CA LEU A 95 1.83 -23.23 -8.36
C LEU A 95 0.62 -24.17 -8.27
N TYR A 96 0.19 -24.77 -9.37
CA TYR A 96 -0.92 -25.74 -9.36
C TYR A 96 -0.64 -26.93 -8.43
N SER A 97 0.56 -27.53 -8.51
CA SER A 97 0.95 -28.60 -7.59
C SER A 97 0.90 -28.14 -6.14
N TYR A 98 1.43 -26.94 -5.85
CA TYR A 98 1.40 -26.37 -4.51
C TYR A 98 -0.04 -26.18 -3.99
N LEU A 99 -0.96 -25.65 -4.81
CA LEU A 99 -2.36 -25.47 -4.43
C LEU A 99 -3.03 -26.79 -4.02
N ARG A 100 -2.79 -27.86 -4.79
CA ARG A 100 -3.28 -29.19 -4.49
C ARG A 100 -2.65 -29.80 -3.23
N ASP A 101 -1.33 -29.78 -3.14
CA ASP A 101 -0.58 -30.41 -2.04
C ASP A 101 -0.93 -29.78 -0.68
N HIS A 102 -1.36 -28.51 -0.68
CA HIS A 102 -1.74 -27.77 0.53
C HIS A 102 -3.26 -27.59 0.68
N SER A 103 -4.07 -28.20 -0.19
CA SER A 103 -5.53 -28.06 -0.16
C SER A 103 -5.98 -26.60 -0.05
N ILE A 104 -5.53 -25.75 -0.98
CA ILE A 104 -5.86 -24.32 -1.00
C ILE A 104 -7.23 -24.14 -1.66
N ASP A 105 -8.15 -23.46 -0.97
CA ASP A 105 -9.50 -23.15 -1.44
C ASP A 105 -9.55 -21.82 -2.19
N ALA A 106 -8.70 -20.86 -1.79
CA ALA A 106 -8.74 -19.50 -2.29
C ALA A 106 -7.35 -18.89 -2.49
N VAL A 107 -7.18 -18.10 -3.57
CA VAL A 107 -5.93 -17.38 -3.88
C VAL A 107 -6.22 -15.89 -4.02
N ILE A 108 -5.49 -15.05 -3.28
CA ILE A 108 -5.53 -13.59 -3.39
C ILE A 108 -4.21 -13.09 -3.97
N CYS A 109 -4.24 -12.53 -5.17
CA CYS A 109 -3.09 -12.00 -5.87
C CYS A 109 -2.88 -10.54 -5.47
N ALA A 110 -1.92 -10.26 -4.60
CA ALA A 110 -1.56 -8.91 -4.18
C ALA A 110 -0.56 -8.22 -5.13
N HIS A 111 -0.27 -8.81 -6.30
CA HIS A 111 0.60 -8.26 -7.32
C HIS A 111 0.14 -8.68 -8.71
N PRO A 112 0.23 -7.80 -9.75
CA PRO A 112 -0.18 -8.15 -11.12
C PRO A 112 0.51 -9.41 -11.68
N PHE A 113 1.77 -9.66 -11.34
CA PHE A 113 2.49 -10.85 -11.81
C PHE A 113 1.88 -12.15 -11.25
N ALA A 114 1.44 -12.13 -10.00
CA ALA A 114 0.70 -13.23 -9.40
C ALA A 114 -0.63 -13.48 -10.14
N ALA A 115 -1.35 -12.41 -10.45
CA ALA A 115 -2.62 -12.48 -11.17
C ALA A 115 -2.45 -13.02 -12.60
N LEU A 116 -1.37 -12.63 -13.30
CA LEU A 116 -1.04 -13.19 -14.62
C LEU A 116 -0.70 -14.69 -14.53
N MET A 117 0.05 -15.11 -13.51
CA MET A 117 0.39 -16.52 -13.29
C MET A 117 -0.85 -17.37 -13.00
N MET A 118 -1.78 -16.87 -12.16
CA MET A 118 -3.07 -17.51 -11.93
C MET A 118 -3.91 -17.60 -13.20
N THR A 119 -3.93 -16.53 -14.00
CA THR A 119 -4.62 -16.52 -15.29
C THR A 119 -4.08 -17.59 -16.24
N GLU A 120 -2.76 -17.79 -16.28
CA GLU A 120 -2.15 -18.87 -17.07
C GLU A 120 -2.52 -20.26 -16.53
N LEU A 121 -2.50 -20.41 -15.20
CA LEU A 121 -2.91 -21.65 -14.54
C LEU A 121 -4.35 -22.03 -14.92
N PHE A 122 -5.27 -21.08 -14.93
CA PHE A 122 -6.67 -21.33 -15.27
C PHE A 122 -6.93 -21.73 -16.74
N LYS A 123 -5.99 -21.48 -17.63
CA LYS A 123 -6.09 -22.03 -19.01
C LYS A 123 -6.00 -23.54 -19.04
N GLN A 124 -5.25 -24.16 -18.12
CA GLN A 124 -5.07 -25.60 -18.03
C GLN A 124 -5.99 -26.24 -17.00
N HIS A 125 -6.31 -25.50 -15.93
CA HIS A 125 -7.11 -25.96 -14.78
C HIS A 125 -8.19 -24.92 -14.45
N PRO A 126 -9.23 -24.76 -15.32
CA PRO A 126 -10.27 -23.76 -15.11
C PRO A 126 -10.99 -23.96 -13.78
N GLY A 127 -11.12 -22.88 -13.00
CA GLY A 127 -11.95 -22.90 -11.80
C GLY A 127 -11.46 -23.79 -10.65
N CYS A 128 -10.20 -24.23 -10.66
CA CYS A 128 -9.69 -25.15 -9.62
C CYS A 128 -9.64 -24.55 -8.21
N VAL A 129 -9.60 -23.21 -8.06
CA VAL A 129 -9.67 -22.49 -6.78
C VAL A 129 -10.40 -21.17 -6.95
N ALA A 130 -10.96 -20.62 -5.88
CA ALA A 130 -11.47 -19.25 -5.88
C ALA A 130 -10.31 -18.25 -5.98
N SER A 131 -10.47 -17.19 -6.77
CA SER A 131 -9.36 -16.29 -7.07
C SER A 131 -9.74 -14.81 -7.04
N ALA A 132 -8.81 -13.98 -6.57
CA ALA A 132 -9.00 -12.54 -6.64
C ALA A 132 -7.70 -11.79 -6.92
N ASN A 133 -7.82 -10.64 -7.61
CA ASN A 133 -6.77 -9.63 -7.66
C ASN A 133 -7.02 -8.55 -6.61
N LEU A 134 -5.96 -8.11 -5.94
CA LEU A 134 -5.97 -7.00 -5.00
C LEU A 134 -5.17 -5.83 -5.56
N ALA A 135 -5.83 -4.72 -5.81
CA ALA A 135 -5.14 -3.46 -6.08
C ALA A 135 -4.42 -2.97 -4.81
N THR A 136 -3.19 -2.52 -4.94
CA THR A 136 -2.34 -2.03 -3.83
C THR A 136 -2.01 -0.55 -3.93
N ASP A 137 -2.58 0.12 -4.93
CA ASP A 137 -2.52 1.57 -5.17
C ASP A 137 -3.85 2.05 -5.76
N TYR A 138 -4.10 3.36 -5.76
CA TYR A 138 -5.34 3.99 -6.24
C TYR A 138 -5.36 4.11 -7.77
N VAL A 139 -5.00 3.02 -8.43
CA VAL A 139 -4.97 2.89 -9.90
C VAL A 139 -4.96 1.41 -10.30
N CYS A 140 -5.50 1.10 -11.46
CA CYS A 140 -5.30 -0.20 -12.10
C CYS A 140 -3.87 -0.26 -12.64
N HIS A 141 -3.10 -1.25 -12.16
CA HIS A 141 -1.72 -1.45 -12.63
C HIS A 141 -1.67 -2.05 -14.03
N PRO A 142 -0.63 -1.73 -14.83
CA PRO A 142 -0.39 -2.42 -16.10
C PRO A 142 -0.35 -3.94 -15.94
N GLY A 143 -1.01 -4.65 -16.83
CA GLY A 143 -1.14 -6.11 -16.82
C GLY A 143 -2.38 -6.65 -16.10
N VAL A 144 -3.08 -5.86 -15.27
CA VAL A 144 -4.30 -6.31 -14.61
C VAL A 144 -5.43 -6.57 -15.62
N HIS A 145 -5.55 -5.74 -16.66
CA HIS A 145 -6.54 -5.93 -17.71
C HIS A 145 -6.33 -7.20 -18.57
N ASP A 146 -5.14 -7.80 -18.48
CA ASP A 146 -4.81 -9.06 -19.17
C ASP A 146 -5.01 -10.29 -18.26
N THR A 147 -5.65 -10.12 -17.10
CA THR A 147 -5.96 -11.19 -16.13
C THR A 147 -7.42 -11.66 -16.24
N ALA A 148 -7.66 -12.90 -15.80
CA ALA A 148 -8.99 -13.50 -15.73
C ALA A 148 -9.16 -14.21 -14.39
N LEU A 149 -9.62 -13.47 -13.38
CA LEU A 149 -9.87 -13.94 -12.02
C LEU A 149 -11.36 -13.72 -11.67
N ASP A 150 -11.81 -14.28 -10.56
CA ASP A 150 -13.21 -14.20 -10.17
C ASP A 150 -13.57 -12.82 -9.63
N LEU A 151 -12.71 -12.23 -8.79
CA LEU A 151 -12.93 -10.93 -8.15
C LEU A 151 -11.74 -9.99 -8.29
N TYR A 152 -12.04 -8.70 -8.26
CA TYR A 152 -11.04 -7.62 -8.29
C TYR A 152 -11.33 -6.64 -7.15
N PHE A 153 -10.54 -6.73 -6.08
CA PHE A 153 -10.63 -5.80 -4.95
C PHE A 153 -9.93 -4.49 -5.28
N ILE A 154 -10.69 -3.40 -5.23
CA ILE A 154 -10.22 -2.06 -5.59
C ILE A 154 -10.31 -1.09 -4.40
N PRO A 155 -9.50 0.00 -4.40
CA PRO A 155 -9.45 0.92 -3.27
C PRO A 155 -10.74 1.70 -3.03
N ASP A 156 -11.44 2.07 -4.10
CA ASP A 156 -12.63 2.91 -4.05
C ASP A 156 -13.52 2.70 -5.27
N ALA A 157 -14.84 2.80 -5.08
CA ALA A 157 -15.84 2.64 -6.14
C ALA A 157 -15.64 3.64 -7.29
N ALA A 158 -15.19 4.87 -6.99
CA ALA A 158 -14.93 5.88 -8.02
C ALA A 158 -13.81 5.47 -9.01
N LEU A 159 -13.02 4.46 -8.66
CA LEU A 159 -11.94 3.95 -9.51
C LEU A 159 -12.40 2.77 -10.40
N ALA A 160 -13.60 2.22 -10.19
CA ALA A 160 -14.11 1.06 -10.92
C ALA A 160 -13.99 1.19 -12.46
N PRO A 161 -14.31 2.33 -13.09
CA PRO A 161 -14.17 2.46 -14.55
C PRO A 161 -12.74 2.25 -15.06
N GLY A 162 -11.72 2.48 -14.21
CA GLY A 162 -10.32 2.24 -14.57
C GLY A 162 -9.91 0.77 -14.52
N PHE A 163 -10.73 -0.10 -13.93
CA PHE A 163 -10.50 -1.54 -13.83
C PHE A 163 -11.34 -2.34 -14.84
N GLU A 164 -12.42 -1.76 -15.35
CA GLU A 164 -13.26 -2.41 -16.35
C GLU A 164 -12.50 -2.67 -17.65
N SER A 165 -12.70 -3.84 -18.21
CA SER A 165 -12.15 -4.26 -19.51
C SER A 165 -13.00 -5.41 -20.08
N PRO A 166 -12.80 -5.81 -21.35
CA PRO A 166 -13.51 -6.98 -21.90
C PRO A 166 -13.33 -8.26 -21.08
N GLY A 167 -12.23 -8.38 -20.31
CA GLY A 167 -11.95 -9.52 -19.42
C GLY A 167 -12.36 -9.31 -17.96
N ILE A 168 -12.78 -8.11 -17.57
CA ILE A 168 -13.15 -7.77 -16.18
C ILE A 168 -14.52 -7.07 -16.21
N ARG A 169 -15.56 -7.79 -15.79
CA ARG A 169 -16.92 -7.26 -15.74
C ARG A 169 -17.17 -6.46 -14.47
N PRO A 170 -18.10 -5.47 -14.49
CA PRO A 170 -18.43 -4.65 -13.31
C PRO A 170 -18.78 -5.46 -12.06
N GLU A 171 -19.47 -6.61 -12.21
CA GLU A 171 -19.91 -7.47 -11.11
C GLU A 171 -18.72 -8.14 -10.36
N GLN A 172 -17.58 -8.24 -11.03
CA GLN A 172 -16.35 -8.80 -10.44
C GLN A 172 -15.55 -7.77 -9.65
N ILE A 173 -15.90 -6.47 -9.77
CA ILE A 173 -15.17 -5.37 -9.14
C ILE A 173 -15.78 -5.07 -7.77
N VAL A 174 -14.98 -5.25 -6.71
CA VAL A 174 -15.40 -5.05 -5.32
C VAL A 174 -14.64 -3.88 -4.69
N PRO A 175 -15.30 -2.77 -4.36
CA PRO A 175 -14.69 -1.65 -3.66
C PRO A 175 -14.44 -1.99 -2.18
N SER A 176 -13.31 -2.59 -1.88
CA SER A 176 -12.94 -3.02 -0.52
C SER A 176 -12.21 -1.96 0.29
N GLY A 177 -11.55 -1.02 -0.35
CA GLY A 177 -10.45 -0.26 0.25
C GLY A 177 -9.11 -0.98 0.10
N LEU A 178 -8.01 -0.32 0.50
CA LEU A 178 -6.71 -0.98 0.62
C LEU A 178 -6.56 -1.55 2.04
N PRO A 179 -6.19 -2.83 2.19
CA PRO A 179 -6.01 -3.43 3.50
C PRO A 179 -4.78 -2.83 4.21
N VAL A 180 -5.00 -2.34 5.42
CA VAL A 180 -3.98 -1.91 6.37
C VAL A 180 -4.09 -2.75 7.63
N ARG A 181 -3.02 -2.82 8.42
CA ARG A 181 -2.97 -3.63 9.64
C ARG A 181 -4.08 -3.25 10.61
N GLN A 182 -4.59 -4.23 11.37
CA GLN A 182 -5.74 -4.06 12.28
C GLN A 182 -5.54 -2.94 13.31
N MET A 183 -4.30 -2.72 13.74
CA MET A 183 -3.95 -1.65 14.66
C MET A 183 -4.35 -0.24 14.17
N PHE A 184 -4.51 0.00 12.87
CA PHE A 184 -4.92 1.30 12.34
C PHE A 184 -6.43 1.56 12.49
N TYR A 185 -7.25 0.52 12.60
CA TYR A 185 -8.70 0.65 12.84
C TYR A 185 -9.03 0.90 14.33
N THR A 186 -8.08 0.75 15.24
CA THR A 186 -8.24 1.10 16.66
C THR A 186 -7.83 2.55 16.89
N ALA A 187 -8.78 3.45 17.10
CA ALA A 187 -8.49 4.85 17.41
C ALA A 187 -8.06 5.01 18.89
N ARG A 188 -6.98 5.78 19.09
CA ARG A 188 -6.56 6.23 20.44
C ARG A 188 -6.83 7.72 20.59
N PRO A 189 -7.33 8.18 21.76
CA PRO A 189 -7.40 9.61 22.05
C PRO A 189 -6.02 10.26 21.88
N MET A 190 -5.97 11.42 21.24
CA MET A 190 -4.70 12.10 20.88
C MET A 190 -3.80 12.31 22.11
N ALA A 191 -4.34 12.69 23.26
CA ALA A 191 -3.56 12.86 24.48
C ALA A 191 -2.90 11.56 24.95
N ALA A 192 -3.63 10.43 24.90
CA ALA A 192 -3.09 9.12 25.24
C ALA A 192 -2.01 8.67 24.25
N ALA A 193 -2.24 8.87 22.96
CA ALA A 193 -1.25 8.58 21.92
C ALA A 193 0.02 9.44 22.07
N ARG A 194 -0.13 10.71 22.41
CA ARG A 194 1.00 11.63 22.69
C ARG A 194 1.83 11.17 23.88
N ARG A 195 1.18 10.79 25.01
CA ARG A 195 1.89 10.24 26.18
C ARG A 195 2.66 8.97 25.79
N LEU A 196 2.00 8.04 25.08
CA LEU A 196 2.65 6.79 24.64
C LEU A 196 3.86 7.06 23.74
N MET A 197 3.74 8.02 22.85
CA MET A 197 4.82 8.38 21.92
C MET A 197 5.84 9.36 22.51
N GLY A 198 5.67 9.82 23.76
CA GLY A 198 6.52 10.81 24.41
C GLY A 198 6.51 12.18 23.71
N VAL A 199 5.38 12.57 23.12
CA VAL A 199 5.14 13.88 22.50
C VAL A 199 4.44 14.77 23.52
N PRO A 200 4.71 16.09 23.60
CA PRO A 200 3.96 17.00 24.47
C PRO A 200 2.45 16.89 24.24
N GLU A 201 1.67 16.84 25.32
CA GLU A 201 0.21 16.71 25.21
C GLU A 201 -0.42 17.94 24.56
N GLU A 202 0.15 19.11 24.81
CA GLU A 202 -0.27 20.36 24.22
C GLU A 202 0.56 20.73 22.97
N GLY A 203 0.07 21.70 22.21
CA GLY A 203 0.71 22.20 21.00
C GLY A 203 0.39 21.40 19.74
N LYS A 204 1.20 21.57 18.73
CA LYS A 204 1.01 21.01 17.39
C LYS A 204 2.03 19.90 17.14
N HIS A 205 1.58 18.78 16.57
CA HIS A 205 2.47 17.69 16.23
C HIS A 205 2.43 17.38 14.72
N LEU A 206 3.59 17.50 14.07
CA LEU A 206 3.81 17.18 12.66
C LEU A 206 4.68 15.94 12.54
N VAL A 207 4.20 14.94 11.80
CA VAL A 207 4.99 13.75 11.44
C VAL A 207 5.53 13.90 10.03
N LEU A 208 6.85 13.78 9.86
CA LEU A 208 7.51 13.70 8.55
C LEU A 208 8.02 12.28 8.32
N MET A 209 7.48 11.59 7.33
CA MET A 209 7.89 10.24 6.94
C MET A 209 7.91 10.08 5.42
N CYS A 210 8.69 9.13 4.89
CA CYS A 210 8.75 8.85 3.46
C CYS A 210 8.88 7.34 3.21
N GLY A 211 7.86 6.60 3.66
CA GLY A 211 7.80 5.14 3.58
C GLY A 211 8.85 4.45 4.45
N SER A 212 8.82 3.12 4.48
CA SER A 212 9.67 2.27 5.33
C SER A 212 11.18 2.47 5.11
N MET A 213 11.57 2.90 3.92
CA MET A 213 12.96 3.11 3.54
C MET A 213 13.48 4.54 3.78
N GLY A 214 12.67 5.46 4.27
CA GLY A 214 13.04 6.85 4.49
C GLY A 214 13.65 7.53 3.26
N CYS A 215 13.02 7.36 2.10
CA CYS A 215 13.47 7.92 0.82
C CYS A 215 12.87 9.31 0.58
N GLY A 216 13.53 10.13 -0.28
CA GLY A 216 13.03 11.45 -0.65
C GLY A 216 13.78 12.62 0.00
N PRO A 217 13.27 13.85 -0.11
CA PRO A 217 13.99 15.08 0.30
C PRO A 217 13.91 15.36 1.81
N MET A 218 13.82 14.33 2.66
CA MET A 218 13.55 14.43 4.09
C MET A 218 14.50 15.41 4.83
N LYS A 219 15.80 15.40 4.51
CA LYS A 219 16.77 16.32 5.12
C LYS A 219 16.47 17.79 4.81
N ARG A 220 16.04 18.05 3.55
CA ARG A 220 15.70 19.41 3.12
C ARG A 220 14.37 19.86 3.73
N LEU A 221 13.38 18.99 3.75
CA LEU A 221 12.09 19.23 4.39
C LEU A 221 12.25 19.47 5.90
N ALA A 222 12.93 18.58 6.61
CA ALA A 222 13.22 18.75 8.05
C ALA A 222 13.87 20.10 8.35
N ARG A 223 14.85 20.53 7.53
CA ARG A 223 15.50 21.84 7.69
C ARG A 223 14.54 22.99 7.46
N GLN A 224 13.67 22.92 6.45
CA GLN A 224 12.71 23.98 6.17
C GLN A 224 11.64 24.09 7.26
N LEU A 225 11.17 22.98 7.78
CA LEU A 225 10.21 22.92 8.88
C LEU A 225 10.83 23.46 10.18
N ALA A 226 11.95 22.89 10.62
CA ALA A 226 12.61 23.27 11.88
C ALA A 226 12.98 24.76 11.97
N ARG A 227 13.30 25.40 10.82
CA ARG A 227 13.63 26.84 10.78
C ARG A 227 12.42 27.76 10.88
N ARG A 228 11.21 27.27 10.61
CA ARG A 228 9.99 28.09 10.47
C ARG A 228 8.91 27.76 11.49
N MET A 229 8.95 26.57 12.09
CA MET A 229 7.97 26.14 13.09
C MET A 229 8.14 26.95 14.38
N GLY A 230 7.04 27.27 15.03
CA GLY A 230 7.00 27.92 16.34
C GLY A 230 7.45 26.99 17.48
N PRO A 231 7.61 27.54 18.68
CA PRO A 231 8.07 26.79 19.85
C PRO A 231 7.05 25.71 20.30
N GLU A 232 5.77 25.91 20.01
CA GLU A 232 4.66 25.01 20.35
C GLU A 232 4.52 23.84 19.36
N THR A 233 5.37 23.76 18.34
CA THR A 233 5.29 22.73 17.30
C THR A 233 6.35 21.66 17.52
N THR A 234 5.92 20.41 17.65
CA THR A 234 6.81 19.23 17.65
C THR A 234 6.87 18.63 16.27
N LEU A 235 8.08 18.39 15.78
CA LEU A 235 8.34 17.68 14.52
C LEU A 235 8.93 16.30 14.82
N THR A 236 8.20 15.23 14.53
CA THR A 236 8.73 13.87 14.54
C THR A 236 9.13 13.44 13.15
N ILE A 237 10.39 13.01 12.98
CA ILE A 237 10.95 12.56 11.70
C ILE A 237 11.18 11.05 11.76
N VAL A 238 10.43 10.28 10.97
CA VAL A 238 10.56 8.83 10.89
C VAL A 238 11.49 8.46 9.74
N CYS A 239 12.65 7.91 10.07
CA CYS A 239 13.68 7.52 9.10
C CYS A 239 13.53 6.08 8.57
N GLY A 240 12.64 5.27 9.19
CA GLY A 240 12.46 3.87 8.86
C GLY A 240 13.76 3.08 8.95
N THR A 241 14.03 2.25 7.97
CA THR A 241 15.25 1.43 7.89
C THR A 241 16.50 2.21 7.45
N ASN A 242 16.41 3.52 7.19
CA ASN A 242 17.54 4.34 6.74
C ASN A 242 18.44 4.78 7.91
N ARG A 243 19.29 3.86 8.38
CA ARG A 243 20.23 4.12 9.49
C ARG A 243 21.16 5.32 9.23
N ARG A 244 21.56 5.58 7.97
CA ARG A 244 22.42 6.72 7.62
C ARG A 244 21.69 8.05 7.78
N LEU A 245 20.43 8.12 7.37
CA LEU A 245 19.58 9.28 7.55
C LEU A 245 19.32 9.55 9.03
N TYR A 246 18.95 8.50 9.78
CA TYR A 246 18.74 8.53 11.22
C TYR A 246 19.92 9.16 11.96
N ARG A 247 21.12 8.56 11.85
CA ARG A 247 22.34 9.07 12.51
C ARG A 247 22.62 10.55 12.18
N ARG A 248 22.42 10.94 10.92
CA ARG A 248 22.68 12.31 10.46
C ARG A 248 21.70 13.32 11.05
N LEU A 249 20.40 12.97 11.07
CA LEU A 249 19.38 13.86 11.61
C LEU A 249 19.42 13.93 13.13
N THR A 250 19.66 12.82 13.82
CA THR A 250 19.85 12.79 15.28
C THR A 250 21.00 13.70 15.71
N ARG A 251 22.17 13.61 15.04
CA ARG A 251 23.29 14.52 15.32
C ARG A 251 22.94 15.98 15.07
N ARG A 252 22.19 16.25 14.01
CA ARG A 252 21.85 17.63 13.63
C ARG A 252 20.90 18.29 14.61
N TYR A 253 19.93 17.56 15.13
CA TYR A 253 18.84 18.10 15.95
C TYR A 253 18.95 17.71 17.43
N ARG A 254 20.11 17.23 17.88
CA ARG A 254 20.30 16.78 19.27
C ARG A 254 19.94 17.84 20.32
N ASP A 255 20.15 19.12 19.97
CA ASP A 255 19.94 20.26 20.87
C ASP A 255 18.61 20.99 20.61
N ASP A 256 17.81 20.56 19.61
CA ASP A 256 16.49 21.14 19.31
C ASP A 256 15.38 20.25 19.89
N ARG A 257 14.89 20.59 21.07
CA ARG A 257 13.83 19.84 21.78
C ARG A 257 12.52 19.73 21.00
N ARG A 258 12.30 20.55 19.99
CA ARG A 258 11.10 20.51 19.14
C ARG A 258 11.19 19.42 18.08
N VAL A 259 12.39 18.86 17.82
CA VAL A 259 12.61 17.88 16.76
C VAL A 259 12.97 16.51 17.34
N ARG A 260 12.16 15.54 17.02
CA ARG A 260 12.36 14.15 17.41
C ARG A 260 12.73 13.34 16.18
N VAL A 261 13.77 12.54 16.26
CA VAL A 261 14.21 11.68 15.15
C VAL A 261 14.06 10.23 15.57
N LEU A 262 13.25 9.50 14.83
CA LEU A 262 12.98 8.07 15.06
C LEU A 262 13.54 7.23 13.90
N GLY A 263 13.96 6.02 14.20
CA GLY A 263 14.31 4.98 13.23
C GLY A 263 13.06 4.32 12.68
N TYR A 264 13.04 2.98 12.75
CA TYR A 264 11.85 2.19 12.49
C TYR A 264 10.88 2.32 13.68
N VAL A 265 9.62 2.53 13.40
CA VAL A 265 8.55 2.67 14.40
C VAL A 265 7.60 1.49 14.25
N GLU A 266 7.43 0.72 15.30
CA GLU A 266 6.55 -0.46 15.32
C GLU A 266 5.08 -0.04 15.41
N ASP A 267 4.74 0.84 16.35
CA ASP A 267 3.40 1.39 16.50
C ASP A 267 3.23 2.71 15.74
N MET A 268 3.16 2.60 14.40
CA MET A 268 2.85 3.74 13.54
C MET A 268 1.43 4.26 13.76
N SER A 269 0.50 3.41 14.17
CA SER A 269 -0.87 3.78 14.49
C SER A 269 -0.91 4.79 15.63
N ALA A 270 -0.22 4.52 16.74
CA ALA A 270 -0.13 5.48 17.86
C ALA A 270 0.58 6.78 17.47
N LEU A 271 1.63 6.69 16.64
CA LEU A 271 2.31 7.90 16.15
C LEU A 271 1.36 8.75 15.29
N MET A 272 0.54 8.16 14.45
CA MET A 272 -0.44 8.86 13.63
C MET A 272 -1.57 9.44 14.49
N ASP A 273 -2.08 8.70 15.49
CA ASP A 273 -3.07 9.20 16.45
C ASP A 273 -2.57 10.42 17.25
N SER A 274 -1.25 10.51 17.50
CA SER A 274 -0.63 11.65 18.22
C SER A 274 -0.49 12.91 17.36
N ALA A 275 -0.63 12.82 16.04
CA ALA A 275 -0.30 13.86 15.08
C ALA A 275 -1.51 14.73 14.68
N ASN A 276 -1.24 15.99 14.37
CA ASN A 276 -2.22 16.87 13.74
C ASN A 276 -2.14 16.82 12.21
N LEU A 277 -0.96 16.56 11.67
CA LEU A 277 -0.69 16.56 10.23
C LEU A 277 0.47 15.59 9.92
N CYS A 278 0.37 14.89 8.80
CA CYS A 278 1.45 14.07 8.27
C CYS A 278 1.99 14.66 6.97
N LEU A 279 3.31 14.69 6.83
CA LEU A 279 3.99 15.04 5.59
C LEU A 279 4.70 13.78 5.09
N THR A 280 4.23 13.25 3.95
CA THR A 280 4.68 11.94 3.46
C THR A 280 4.74 11.89 1.93
N LYS A 281 5.36 10.84 1.39
CA LYS A 281 5.23 10.51 -0.04
C LYS A 281 3.87 9.83 -0.31
N PRO A 282 3.30 9.95 -1.51
CA PRO A 282 1.99 9.38 -1.83
C PRO A 282 2.07 7.88 -2.18
N GLY A 283 2.61 7.06 -1.26
CA GLY A 283 2.58 5.61 -1.39
C GLY A 283 1.24 5.04 -0.93
N GLY A 284 0.66 4.08 -1.68
CA GLY A 284 -0.69 3.55 -1.44
C GLY A 284 -0.96 3.21 0.02
N ILE A 285 -0.11 2.41 0.66
CA ILE A 285 -0.31 1.98 2.05
C ILE A 285 -0.18 3.14 3.03
N SER A 286 0.90 3.94 2.97
CA SER A 286 1.12 5.00 3.97
C SER A 286 0.04 6.10 3.91
N THR A 287 -0.49 6.37 2.72
CA THR A 287 -1.60 7.32 2.57
C THR A 287 -2.92 6.72 3.06
N THR A 288 -3.14 5.42 2.85
CA THR A 288 -4.32 4.72 3.38
C THR A 288 -4.26 4.62 4.90
N GLU A 289 -3.11 4.27 5.49
CA GLU A 289 -2.91 4.26 6.95
C GLU A 289 -3.26 5.62 7.58
N ALA A 290 -2.75 6.72 6.98
CA ALA A 290 -3.07 8.07 7.43
C ALA A 290 -4.57 8.39 7.22
N ALA A 291 -5.18 7.94 6.12
CA ALA A 291 -6.60 8.16 5.85
C ALA A 291 -7.50 7.39 6.82
N VAL A 292 -7.21 6.13 7.13
CA VAL A 292 -7.92 5.33 8.15
C VAL A 292 -7.87 6.01 9.51
N LYS A 293 -6.75 6.69 9.83
CA LYS A 293 -6.63 7.51 11.04
C LYS A 293 -7.25 8.91 10.92
N SER A 294 -7.90 9.21 9.80
CA SER A 294 -8.40 10.55 9.49
C SER A 294 -7.33 11.63 9.70
N LEU A 295 -6.05 11.31 9.43
CA LEU A 295 -4.92 12.21 9.62
C LEU A 295 -4.68 13.01 8.33
N PRO A 296 -4.87 14.35 8.34
CA PRO A 296 -4.59 15.21 7.20
C PRO A 296 -3.17 15.05 6.68
N MET A 297 -3.00 15.14 5.36
CA MET A 297 -1.71 14.91 4.72
C MET A 297 -1.21 16.11 3.91
N VAL A 298 0.11 16.31 3.91
CA VAL A 298 0.81 17.04 2.86
C VAL A 298 1.63 16.01 2.08
N LEU A 299 1.32 15.84 0.81
CA LEU A 299 1.96 14.85 -0.03
C LEU A 299 3.14 15.46 -0.80
N ILE A 300 4.30 14.85 -0.62
CA ILE A 300 5.51 15.21 -1.37
C ILE A 300 5.29 14.78 -2.82
N ASN A 301 5.76 15.58 -3.77
CA ASN A 301 5.62 15.24 -5.19
C ASN A 301 6.01 13.79 -5.48
N ALA A 302 5.15 13.11 -6.20
CA ALA A 302 5.31 11.72 -6.60
C ALA A 302 6.65 11.51 -7.32
N VAL A 303 7.34 10.46 -6.93
CA VAL A 303 8.60 10.07 -7.60
C VAL A 303 8.27 9.45 -8.95
N SER A 304 7.24 8.62 -9.05
CA SER A 304 6.87 7.95 -10.31
C SER A 304 5.59 7.10 -10.22
N GLY A 305 5.09 6.71 -11.37
CA GLY A 305 4.11 5.63 -11.56
C GLY A 305 2.84 5.82 -10.74
N CYS A 306 2.48 4.79 -10.02
CA CYS A 306 1.27 4.72 -9.19
C CYS A 306 1.18 5.85 -8.14
N GLU A 307 2.31 6.35 -7.62
CA GLU A 307 2.30 7.45 -6.64
C GLU A 307 1.63 8.74 -7.16
N ARG A 308 1.63 8.97 -8.48
CA ARG A 308 0.92 10.11 -9.09
C ARG A 308 -0.60 9.96 -8.94
N TYR A 309 -1.11 8.76 -9.11
CA TYR A 309 -2.54 8.48 -8.98
C TYR A 309 -2.98 8.55 -7.53
N ASN A 310 -2.19 8.01 -6.60
CA ASN A 310 -2.44 8.14 -5.17
C ASN A 310 -2.48 9.61 -4.74
N LEU A 311 -1.52 10.42 -5.20
CA LEU A 311 -1.50 11.86 -4.95
C LEU A 311 -2.77 12.53 -5.48
N SER A 312 -3.16 12.26 -6.73
CA SER A 312 -4.35 12.82 -7.35
C SER A 312 -5.62 12.42 -6.61
N TYR A 313 -5.75 11.16 -6.23
CA TYR A 313 -6.91 10.65 -5.49
C TYR A 313 -7.09 11.38 -4.15
N PHE A 314 -6.07 11.40 -3.28
CA PHE A 314 -6.18 12.02 -1.96
C PHE A 314 -6.29 13.55 -1.99
N THR A 315 -5.75 14.21 -3.03
CA THR A 315 -5.95 15.65 -3.22
C THR A 315 -7.36 15.96 -3.72
N ALA A 316 -7.91 15.18 -4.62
CA ALA A 316 -9.29 15.29 -5.09
C ALA A 316 -10.30 14.99 -3.98
N LEU A 317 -10.04 13.97 -3.16
CA LEU A 317 -10.83 13.64 -1.96
C LEU A 317 -10.87 14.79 -0.94
N GLY A 318 -9.89 15.69 -0.97
CA GLY A 318 -9.78 16.81 -0.02
C GLY A 318 -9.00 16.49 1.26
N GLY A 319 -8.55 15.24 1.45
CA GLY A 319 -7.78 14.78 2.60
C GLY A 319 -6.29 15.11 2.55
N ALA A 320 -5.80 15.55 1.39
CA ALA A 320 -4.40 15.88 1.20
C ALA A 320 -4.21 17.22 0.47
N LYS A 321 -3.07 17.85 0.72
CA LYS A 321 -2.55 18.98 -0.07
C LYS A 321 -1.16 18.64 -0.59
N THR A 322 -0.77 19.29 -1.66
CA THR A 322 0.59 19.20 -2.22
C THR A 322 1.07 20.55 -2.68
N ASP A 323 2.35 20.67 -2.94
CA ASP A 323 2.94 21.91 -3.47
C ASP A 323 4.22 21.62 -4.25
N THR A 324 4.72 22.59 -5.00
CA THR A 324 5.91 22.45 -5.83
C THR A 324 7.16 22.84 -5.08
N GLY A 325 8.00 21.85 -4.79
CA GLY A 325 9.30 22.08 -4.15
C GLY A 325 9.27 22.08 -2.62
N VAL A 326 10.42 21.83 -2.06
CA VAL A 326 10.60 21.58 -0.61
C VAL A 326 10.22 22.77 0.28
N LYS A 327 10.46 24.00 -0.18
CA LYS A 327 10.15 25.22 0.58
C LYS A 327 8.64 25.42 0.66
N ALA A 328 7.95 25.32 -0.47
CA ALA A 328 6.51 25.48 -0.56
C ALA A 328 5.78 24.38 0.23
N LEU A 329 6.17 23.09 0.10
CA LEU A 329 5.64 22.00 0.90
C LEU A 329 5.74 22.26 2.41
N ALA A 330 6.89 22.75 2.88
CA ALA A 330 7.06 23.07 4.29
C ALA A 330 6.18 24.26 4.72
N GLN A 331 6.01 25.28 3.88
CA GLN A 331 5.12 26.41 4.14
C GLN A 331 3.65 25.97 4.18
N THR A 332 3.22 25.15 3.23
CA THR A 332 1.86 24.57 3.21
C THR A 332 1.59 23.76 4.47
N ALA A 333 2.53 22.90 4.91
CA ALA A 333 2.37 22.12 6.13
C ALA A 333 2.22 23.02 7.37
N LEU A 334 3.05 24.04 7.53
CA LEU A 334 2.99 24.96 8.68
C LEU A 334 1.75 25.85 8.65
N ARG A 335 1.31 26.29 7.47
CA ARG A 335 0.07 27.03 7.30
C ARG A 335 -1.15 26.18 7.73
N LEU A 336 -1.21 24.92 7.26
CA LEU A 336 -2.28 24.00 7.64
C LEU A 336 -2.30 23.75 9.16
N LEU A 337 -1.15 23.54 9.80
CA LEU A 337 -1.06 23.39 11.25
C LEU A 337 -1.58 24.62 12.00
N SER A 338 -1.58 25.78 11.36
CA SER A 338 -2.13 27.03 11.94
C SER A 338 -3.59 27.27 11.58
N SER A 339 -4.23 26.35 10.87
CA SER A 339 -5.65 26.43 10.45
C SER A 339 -6.46 25.23 10.97
N PRO A 340 -6.95 25.24 12.22
CA PRO A 340 -7.75 24.14 12.78
C PRO A 340 -8.98 23.81 11.92
N ARG A 341 -9.62 24.84 11.35
CA ARG A 341 -10.78 24.67 10.47
C ARG A 341 -10.45 23.84 9.24
N GLU A 342 -9.33 24.13 8.54
CA GLU A 342 -8.91 23.34 7.38
C GLU A 342 -8.56 21.91 7.77
N LEU A 343 -7.84 21.70 8.88
CA LEU A 343 -7.52 20.35 9.36
C LEU A 343 -8.78 19.55 9.69
N THR A 344 -9.79 20.17 10.30
CA THR A 344 -11.09 19.51 10.59
C THR A 344 -11.80 19.14 9.31
N GLN A 345 -11.84 20.02 8.32
CA GLN A 345 -12.42 19.74 7.02
C GLN A 345 -11.71 18.57 6.32
N MET A 346 -10.38 18.57 6.30
CA MET A 346 -9.57 17.49 5.73
C MET A 346 -9.81 16.15 6.44
N ARG A 347 -9.96 16.14 7.77
CA ARG A 347 -10.32 14.96 8.56
C ARG A 347 -11.67 14.39 8.13
N GLY A 348 -12.68 15.25 7.99
CA GLY A 348 -14.02 14.86 7.52
C GLY A 348 -13.99 14.20 6.13
N CYS A 349 -13.14 14.70 5.22
CA CYS A 349 -12.96 14.07 3.90
C CYS A 349 -12.32 12.68 3.97
N LEU A 350 -11.48 12.41 4.98
CA LEU A 350 -10.79 11.12 5.15
C LEU A 350 -11.60 10.09 5.94
N SER A 351 -12.54 10.53 6.79
CA SER A 351 -13.31 9.67 7.70
C SER A 351 -13.92 8.45 7.00
N PRO A 352 -14.56 8.56 5.82
CA PRO A 352 -15.16 7.41 5.14
C PRO A 352 -14.18 6.28 4.79
N VAL A 353 -12.89 6.60 4.65
CA VAL A 353 -11.86 5.59 4.38
C VAL A 353 -11.64 4.71 5.61
N GLY A 354 -11.71 5.28 6.82
CA GLY A 354 -11.53 4.57 8.09
C GLY A 354 -12.73 3.75 8.54
N GLU A 355 -13.90 4.00 7.97
CA GLU A 355 -15.15 3.30 8.32
C GLU A 355 -15.22 1.87 7.73
N ARG A 356 -14.35 1.54 6.79
CA ARG A 356 -14.33 0.25 6.09
C ARG A 356 -13.07 -0.52 6.42
N ASN A 357 -13.23 -1.70 7.02
CA ASN A 357 -12.12 -2.63 7.16
C ASN A 357 -11.96 -3.45 5.87
N ALA A 358 -10.98 -3.08 5.07
CA ALA A 358 -10.76 -3.73 3.78
C ALA A 358 -10.48 -5.24 3.90
N ALA A 359 -9.74 -5.67 4.91
CA ALA A 359 -9.44 -7.09 5.12
C ALA A 359 -10.69 -7.91 5.47
N GLU A 360 -11.65 -7.33 6.21
CA GLU A 360 -12.95 -7.92 6.52
C GLU A 360 -13.80 -8.09 5.25
N ILE A 361 -13.87 -7.06 4.41
CA ILE A 361 -14.62 -7.13 3.15
C ILE A 361 -14.02 -8.20 2.24
N ILE A 362 -12.69 -8.22 2.11
CA ILE A 362 -11.97 -9.23 1.30
C ILE A 362 -12.28 -10.63 1.82
N TYR A 363 -12.15 -10.87 3.13
CA TYR A 363 -12.47 -12.16 3.74
C TYR A 363 -13.90 -12.61 3.44
N THR A 364 -14.87 -11.71 3.68
CA THR A 364 -16.30 -12.00 3.50
C THR A 364 -16.64 -12.37 2.05
N GLN A 365 -16.08 -11.63 1.09
CA GLN A 365 -16.33 -11.89 -0.33
C GLN A 365 -15.64 -13.17 -0.81
N MET A 366 -14.41 -13.43 -0.36
CA MET A 366 -13.72 -14.67 -0.70
C MET A 366 -14.40 -15.89 -0.11
N LYS A 367 -14.86 -15.79 1.15
CA LYS A 367 -15.62 -16.87 1.79
C LYS A 367 -16.91 -17.17 1.05
N LYS A 368 -17.67 -16.13 0.69
CA LYS A 368 -18.89 -16.29 -0.11
C LYS A 368 -18.62 -16.97 -1.45
N LEU A 369 -17.54 -16.60 -2.11
CA LEU A 369 -17.15 -17.18 -3.40
C LEU A 369 -16.80 -18.67 -3.28
N VAL A 370 -16.07 -19.05 -2.23
CA VAL A 370 -15.74 -20.46 -1.96
C VAL A 370 -17.01 -21.27 -1.67
N GLU A 371 -17.89 -20.77 -0.76
CA GLU A 371 -19.17 -21.43 -0.44
C GLU A 371 -20.09 -21.60 -1.67
N GLN A 372 -20.11 -20.65 -2.58
CA GLN A 372 -20.87 -20.75 -3.83
C GLN A 372 -20.33 -21.87 -4.72
N ARG A 373 -19.00 -22.00 -4.86
CA ARG A 373 -18.38 -23.06 -5.66
C ARG A 373 -18.60 -24.44 -5.07
N GLU A 374 -18.52 -24.61 -3.75
CA GLU A 374 -18.82 -25.86 -3.06
C GLU A 374 -20.26 -26.33 -3.32
N ASN A 375 -21.20 -25.38 -3.44
CA ASN A 375 -22.61 -25.69 -3.73
C ASN A 375 -22.88 -26.02 -5.21
N GLU A 376 -22.11 -25.43 -6.14
CA GLU A 376 -22.29 -25.64 -7.59
C GLU A 376 -21.61 -26.94 -8.10
N ASP A 377 -20.50 -27.35 -7.51
CA ASP A 377 -19.78 -28.59 -7.85
C ASP A 377 -19.20 -29.28 -6.60
N PRO A 378 -20.01 -30.08 -5.89
CA PRO A 378 -19.56 -30.81 -4.70
C PRO A 378 -18.40 -31.80 -4.98
N ALA A 379 -18.09 -32.13 -6.23
CA ALA A 379 -17.03 -33.02 -6.61
C ALA A 379 -15.70 -32.34 -6.97
N SER A 380 -15.67 -30.98 -7.03
CA SER A 380 -14.48 -30.24 -7.39
C SER A 380 -13.53 -29.96 -6.21
N CYS A 381 -13.94 -30.32 -4.98
CA CYS A 381 -13.12 -30.23 -3.76
C CYS A 381 -12.34 -31.56 -3.57
N CYS A 382 -11.30 -31.77 -4.36
CA CYS A 382 -10.31 -32.83 -4.12
C CYS A 382 -8.90 -32.36 -4.42
#